data_4f2460a99c225582e958c0419035f15d
#
_entry.id   4f2460a99c225582e958c0419035f15d
#
_cell.length_a   1.000
_cell.length_b   1.000
_cell.length_c   1.000
_cell.angle_alpha   90.00
_cell.angle_beta   90.00
_cell.angle_gamma   90.00
#
_symmetry.space_group_name_H-M   'P 1'
#
loop_
_entity.id
_entity.type
_entity.pdbx_description
1 polymer ?
#
loop_
_entity_poly.entity_id
_entity_poly.type
_entity_poly.pdbx_seq_one_letter_code
_entity_poly.pdbx_strand_id
1 'polypeptide(L)'
;MSSRSLNKVILIGNLGADPEVRSTNNGTRVATLSVATSRQWNGQGGDKQEKTEWHKVILWNNNRGTGLADIAEKFCKKGDKVYVEGRIEYRSWQDREGQTRYTTEIVASDIILLGGRQGGAGAESAPARVGATAAAASPKKEGKEGFEDFPEALDSEDDDLPF
;
A
#
# COMPACT_ATOMS: atom_id res chain seq x y z
N MET A 1 -11.61 7.83 38.14
CA MET A 1 -10.85 6.58 37.98
C MET A 1 -10.28 6.55 36.55
N SER A 2 -8.96 6.49 36.42
CA SER A 2 -8.33 6.38 35.09
C SER A 2 -8.43 4.94 34.62
N SER A 3 -9.30 4.67 33.62
CA SER A 3 -9.38 3.35 33.01
C SER A 3 -8.16 3.14 32.11
N ARG A 4 -7.35 2.13 32.42
CA ARG A 4 -6.20 1.74 31.60
C ARG A 4 -6.67 0.80 30.50
N SER A 5 -7.08 1.37 29.39
CA SER A 5 -7.47 0.61 28.20
C SER A 5 -6.76 1.16 26.97
N LEU A 6 -6.53 0.32 25.98
CA LEU A 6 -5.93 0.68 24.70
C LEU A 6 -6.85 0.21 23.59
N ASN A 7 -7.16 1.11 22.64
CA ASN A 7 -7.81 0.79 21.39
C ASN A 7 -6.97 1.39 20.26
N LYS A 8 -6.17 0.56 19.61
CA LYS A 8 -5.25 0.96 18.55
C LYS A 8 -5.27 -0.06 17.42
N VAL A 9 -5.34 0.44 16.21
CA VAL A 9 -5.27 -0.34 14.98
C VAL A 9 -4.16 0.22 14.11
N ILE A 10 -3.37 -0.67 13.52
CA ILE A 10 -2.36 -0.35 12.52
C ILE A 10 -2.61 -1.24 11.31
N LEU A 11 -2.75 -0.64 10.14
CA LEU A 11 -2.94 -1.34 8.89
C LEU A 11 -1.93 -0.87 7.85
N ILE A 12 -1.44 -1.83 7.07
CA ILE A 12 -0.75 -1.57 5.81
C ILE A 12 -1.49 -2.34 4.73
N GLY A 13 -2.03 -1.63 3.76
CA GLY A 13 -2.83 -2.25 2.70
C GLY A 13 -2.93 -1.36 1.47
N ASN A 14 -3.68 -1.83 0.49
CA ASN A 14 -3.89 -1.10 -0.75
C ASN A 14 -5.31 -0.54 -0.82
N LEU A 15 -5.45 0.64 -1.39
CA LEU A 15 -6.76 1.25 -1.61
C LEU A 15 -7.53 0.50 -2.70
N GLY A 16 -8.75 0.06 -2.37
CA GLY A 16 -9.64 -0.63 -3.30
C GLY A 16 -10.41 0.30 -4.23
N ALA A 17 -10.58 1.55 -3.81
CA ALA A 17 -11.25 2.60 -4.56
C ALA A 17 -10.62 3.95 -4.26
N ASP A 18 -10.94 4.95 -5.08
CA ASP A 18 -10.59 6.33 -4.78
C ASP A 18 -11.30 6.80 -3.50
N PRO A 19 -10.69 7.72 -2.72
CA PRO A 19 -11.29 8.27 -1.50
C PRO A 19 -12.65 8.92 -1.77
N GLU A 20 -13.65 8.58 -0.97
CA GLU A 20 -14.93 9.28 -0.96
C GLU A 20 -14.89 10.42 0.04
N VAL A 21 -14.90 11.66 -0.42
CA VAL A 21 -14.87 12.84 0.44
C VAL A 21 -16.24 13.49 0.50
N ARG A 22 -16.68 13.79 1.72
CA ARG A 22 -17.96 14.46 1.99
C ARG A 22 -17.75 15.58 3.00
N SER A 23 -18.63 16.58 2.96
CA SER A 23 -18.71 17.61 3.99
C SER A 23 -19.91 17.34 4.89
N THR A 24 -19.69 17.43 6.18
CA THR A 24 -20.78 17.37 7.17
C THR A 24 -21.54 18.69 7.21
N ASN A 25 -22.73 18.70 7.84
CA ASN A 25 -23.54 19.91 8.01
C ASN A 25 -22.79 21.03 8.76
N ASN A 26 -21.78 20.68 9.54
CA ASN A 26 -20.94 21.62 10.28
C ASN A 26 -19.72 22.10 9.47
N GLY A 27 -19.66 21.77 8.17
CA GLY A 27 -18.53 22.15 7.30
C GLY A 27 -17.25 21.32 7.49
N THR A 28 -17.25 20.34 8.39
CA THR A 28 -16.08 19.46 8.57
C THR A 28 -16.01 18.46 7.44
N ARG A 29 -14.83 18.31 6.82
CA ARG A 29 -14.60 17.33 5.77
C ARG A 29 -14.27 15.97 6.37
N VAL A 30 -14.82 14.94 5.76
CA VAL A 30 -14.56 13.53 6.11
C VAL A 30 -14.31 12.75 4.83
N ALA A 31 -13.26 11.93 4.85
CA ALA A 31 -12.97 10.99 3.77
C ALA A 31 -13.19 9.55 4.25
N THR A 32 -13.73 8.72 3.37
CA THR A 32 -13.88 7.28 3.58
C THR A 32 -12.94 6.55 2.63
N LEU A 33 -12.10 5.68 3.16
CA LEU A 33 -11.23 4.80 2.39
C LEU A 33 -11.66 3.34 2.56
N SER A 34 -11.52 2.56 1.50
CA SER A 34 -11.60 1.11 1.52
C SER A 34 -10.19 0.54 1.39
N VAL A 35 -9.65 -0.02 2.48
CA VAL A 35 -8.29 -0.56 2.54
C VAL A 35 -8.35 -2.07 2.54
N ALA A 36 -7.66 -2.70 1.58
CA ALA A 36 -7.53 -4.14 1.46
C ALA A 36 -6.23 -4.62 2.13
N THR A 37 -6.34 -5.63 2.99
CA THR A 37 -5.20 -6.38 3.50
C THR A 37 -5.35 -7.84 3.08
N SER A 38 -4.35 -8.38 2.37
CA SER A 38 -4.38 -9.77 1.91
C SER A 38 -3.35 -10.59 2.66
N ARG A 39 -3.71 -11.83 2.98
CA ARG A 39 -2.81 -12.84 3.50
C ARG A 39 -2.86 -14.08 2.62
N GLN A 40 -1.71 -14.71 2.46
CA GLN A 40 -1.57 -15.95 1.72
C GLN A 40 -1.04 -17.04 2.65
N TRP A 41 -1.52 -18.25 2.48
CA TRP A 41 -1.05 -19.42 3.22
C TRP A 41 -1.17 -20.67 2.35
N ASN A 42 -0.41 -21.70 2.69
CA ASN A 42 -0.54 -22.99 2.05
C ASN A 42 -1.62 -23.80 2.76
N GLY A 43 -2.59 -24.31 2.01
CA GLY A 43 -3.60 -25.25 2.50
C GLY A 43 -3.01 -26.65 2.76
N GLN A 44 -3.77 -27.54 3.40
CA GLN A 44 -3.33 -28.90 3.74
C GLN A 44 -2.97 -29.76 2.52
N GLY A 45 -3.42 -29.39 1.32
CA GLY A 45 -3.08 -30.04 0.04
C GLY A 45 -1.89 -29.43 -0.70
N GLY A 46 -1.20 -28.42 -0.12
CA GLY A 46 -0.13 -27.69 -0.80
C GLY A 46 -0.62 -26.55 -1.70
N ASP A 47 -1.92 -26.35 -1.84
CA ASP A 47 -2.49 -25.27 -2.63
C ASP A 47 -2.31 -23.94 -1.93
N LYS A 48 -1.94 -22.91 -2.70
CA LYS A 48 -1.86 -21.54 -2.21
C LYS A 48 -3.28 -21.00 -2.05
N GLN A 49 -3.61 -20.57 -0.85
CA GLN A 49 -4.85 -19.87 -0.54
C GLN A 49 -4.57 -18.41 -0.23
N GLU A 50 -5.48 -17.55 -0.65
CA GLU A 50 -5.42 -16.12 -0.39
C GLU A 50 -6.75 -15.64 0.18
N LYS A 51 -6.69 -14.76 1.17
CA LYS A 51 -7.87 -14.09 1.72
C LYS A 51 -7.60 -12.60 1.84
N THR A 52 -8.51 -11.81 1.31
CA THR A 52 -8.47 -10.34 1.41
C THR A 52 -9.55 -9.88 2.37
N GLU A 53 -9.14 -9.08 3.36
CA GLU A 53 -10.02 -8.41 4.29
C GLU A 53 -10.14 -6.94 3.90
N TRP A 54 -11.38 -6.42 3.91
CA TRP A 54 -11.68 -5.04 3.58
C TRP A 54 -11.98 -4.23 4.82
N HIS A 55 -11.25 -3.13 4.99
CA HIS A 55 -11.37 -2.25 6.15
C HIS A 55 -11.93 -0.90 5.71
N LYS A 56 -13.01 -0.48 6.38
CA LYS A 56 -13.57 0.85 6.21
C LYS A 56 -12.84 1.81 7.14
N VAL A 57 -12.12 2.76 6.57
CA VAL A 57 -11.31 3.75 7.29
C VAL A 57 -11.90 5.13 7.09
N ILE A 58 -12.13 5.83 8.19
CA ILE A 58 -12.70 7.18 8.23
C ILE A 58 -11.62 8.17 8.64
N LEU A 59 -11.42 9.18 7.81
CA LEU A 59 -10.47 10.26 8.05
C LEU A 59 -11.21 11.57 8.23
N TRP A 60 -10.99 12.23 9.35
CA TRP A 60 -11.56 13.51 9.66
C TRP A 60 -10.55 14.64 9.49
N ASN A 61 -11.02 15.79 8.98
CA ASN A 61 -10.23 17.00 9.10
C ASN A 61 -10.39 17.55 10.52
N ASN A 62 -9.26 17.64 11.22
CA ASN A 62 -9.22 18.25 12.56
C ASN A 62 -8.95 19.75 12.43
N ASN A 63 -9.53 20.55 13.33
CA ASN A 63 -9.25 21.98 13.44
C ASN A 63 -7.80 22.31 13.84
N ARG A 64 -6.95 21.29 14.04
CA ARG A 64 -5.54 21.40 14.49
C ARG A 64 -4.51 21.35 13.36
N GLY A 65 -4.92 21.53 12.11
CA GLY A 65 -4.02 21.82 11.00
C GLY A 65 -3.74 20.71 10.02
N THR A 66 -3.90 19.43 10.35
CA THR A 66 -3.72 18.36 9.36
C THR A 66 -5.08 17.86 8.90
N GLY A 67 -5.49 18.28 7.72
CA GLY A 67 -6.69 17.78 7.08
C GLY A 67 -6.44 16.40 6.51
N LEU A 68 -6.63 15.32 7.30
CA LEU A 68 -6.44 13.95 6.80
C LEU A 68 -7.35 13.64 5.62
N ALA A 69 -8.58 14.17 5.62
CA ALA A 69 -9.50 14.03 4.50
C ALA A 69 -8.98 14.75 3.24
N ASP A 70 -8.36 15.93 3.41
CA ASP A 70 -7.78 16.69 2.29
C ASP A 70 -6.52 16.02 1.73
N ILE A 71 -5.70 15.42 2.61
CA ILE A 71 -4.54 14.62 2.19
C ILE A 71 -5.01 13.42 1.36
N ALA A 72 -6.01 12.70 1.86
CA ALA A 72 -6.56 11.56 1.15
C ALA A 72 -7.09 11.96 -0.23
N GLU A 73 -7.87 13.04 -0.31
CA GLU A 73 -8.44 13.52 -1.58
C GLU A 73 -7.37 13.90 -2.62
N LYS A 74 -6.30 14.57 -2.16
CA LYS A 74 -5.27 15.10 -3.06
C LYS A 74 -4.27 14.04 -3.52
N PHE A 75 -3.93 13.13 -2.64
CA PHE A 75 -2.76 12.26 -2.84
C PHE A 75 -3.10 10.78 -2.93
N CYS A 76 -4.25 10.33 -2.42
CA CYS A 76 -4.62 8.91 -2.44
C CYS A 76 -5.45 8.57 -3.68
N LYS A 77 -5.12 7.44 -4.31
CA LYS A 77 -5.88 6.88 -5.43
C LYS A 77 -6.05 5.38 -5.27
N LYS A 78 -7.02 4.83 -5.98
CA LYS A 78 -7.21 3.37 -6.07
C LYS A 78 -5.90 2.67 -6.43
N GLY A 79 -5.53 1.67 -5.64
CA GLY A 79 -4.34 0.85 -5.81
C GLY A 79 -3.12 1.34 -5.03
N ASP A 80 -3.14 2.55 -4.47
CA ASP A 80 -2.04 3.06 -3.67
C ASP A 80 -1.88 2.27 -2.37
N LYS A 81 -0.63 2.08 -1.96
CA LYS A 81 -0.29 1.43 -0.71
C LYS A 81 -0.22 2.48 0.40
N VAL A 82 -0.97 2.24 1.47
CA VAL A 82 -1.08 3.17 2.58
C VAL A 82 -0.82 2.48 3.91
N TYR A 83 -0.21 3.22 4.83
CA TYR A 83 -0.18 2.93 6.26
C TYR A 83 -1.28 3.76 6.92
N VAL A 84 -2.06 3.13 7.77
CA VAL A 84 -3.12 3.79 8.55
C VAL A 84 -2.94 3.42 10.01
N GLU A 85 -2.95 4.43 10.87
CA GLU A 85 -3.04 4.27 12.33
C GLU A 85 -4.36 4.88 12.81
N GLY A 86 -5.03 4.20 13.73
CA GLY A 86 -6.30 4.67 14.25
C GLY A 86 -6.84 3.80 15.37
N ARG A 87 -8.15 3.86 15.58
CA ARG A 87 -8.89 3.07 16.57
C ARG A 87 -10.13 2.46 15.93
N ILE A 88 -10.60 1.35 16.48
CA ILE A 88 -11.88 0.74 16.08
C ILE A 88 -13.01 1.52 16.72
N GLU A 89 -14.02 1.86 15.92
CA GLU A 89 -15.31 2.38 16.40
C GLU A 89 -16.45 1.53 15.85
N TYR A 90 -17.43 1.28 16.71
CA TYR A 90 -18.67 0.62 16.34
C TYR A 90 -19.76 1.66 16.23
N ARG A 91 -20.44 1.66 15.10
CA ARG A 91 -21.56 2.55 14.84
C ARG A 91 -22.82 1.72 14.63
N SER A 92 -23.90 2.08 15.33
CA SER A 92 -25.21 1.50 15.08
C SER A 92 -26.13 2.54 14.43
N TRP A 93 -26.96 2.08 13.52
CA TRP A 93 -27.97 2.90 12.87
C TRP A 93 -29.19 2.04 12.54
N GLN A 94 -30.34 2.68 12.42
CA GLN A 94 -31.56 1.99 12.01
C GLN A 94 -31.75 2.12 10.50
N ASP A 95 -32.00 0.99 9.84
CA ASP A 95 -32.35 0.99 8.43
C ASP A 95 -33.80 1.46 8.21
N ARG A 96 -34.23 1.52 6.94
CA ARG A 96 -35.58 1.97 6.59
C ARG A 96 -36.67 1.04 7.08
N GLU A 97 -36.33 -0.18 7.45
CA GLU A 97 -37.21 -1.22 7.98
C GLU A 97 -37.24 -1.22 9.52
N GLY A 98 -36.54 -0.27 10.17
CA GLY A 98 -36.43 -0.15 11.62
C GLY A 98 -35.47 -1.17 12.28
N GLN A 99 -34.70 -1.92 11.49
CA GLN A 99 -33.72 -2.85 12.02
C GLN A 99 -32.43 -2.12 12.41
N THR A 100 -31.90 -2.46 13.57
CA THR A 100 -30.61 -1.92 14.02
C THR A 100 -29.47 -2.63 13.26
N ARG A 101 -28.70 -1.85 12.51
CA ARG A 101 -27.49 -2.30 11.81
C ARG A 101 -26.26 -1.81 12.54
N TYR A 102 -25.24 -2.66 12.54
CA TYR A 102 -23.95 -2.35 13.14
C TYR A 102 -22.89 -2.27 12.04
N THR A 103 -22.06 -1.28 12.12
CA THR A 103 -20.91 -1.11 11.22
C THR A 103 -19.67 -0.93 12.07
N THR A 104 -18.63 -1.68 11.75
CA THR A 104 -17.30 -1.52 12.33
C THR A 104 -16.49 -0.60 11.42
N GLU A 105 -15.97 0.49 11.96
CA GLU A 105 -15.19 1.48 11.24
C GLU A 105 -13.87 1.70 11.98
N ILE A 106 -12.82 2.07 11.23
CA ILE A 106 -11.55 2.48 11.79
C ILE A 106 -11.44 4.00 11.64
N VAL A 107 -11.43 4.71 12.74
CA VAL A 107 -11.21 6.16 12.73
C VAL A 107 -9.73 6.41 12.77
N ALA A 108 -9.18 6.92 11.66
CA ALA A 108 -7.77 7.17 11.53
C ALA A 108 -7.32 8.38 12.34
N SER A 109 -6.19 8.25 12.99
CA SER A 109 -5.43 9.32 13.62
C SER A 109 -4.27 9.79 12.75
N ASP A 110 -3.77 8.91 11.88
CA ASP A 110 -2.68 9.20 10.95
C ASP A 110 -2.77 8.35 9.68
N ILE A 111 -2.24 8.86 8.57
CA ILE A 111 -2.11 8.18 7.30
C ILE A 111 -0.78 8.53 6.64
N ILE A 112 -0.07 7.51 6.14
CA ILE A 112 1.17 7.67 5.40
C ILE A 112 1.04 6.93 4.06
N LEU A 113 1.36 7.61 2.97
CA LEU A 113 1.44 6.99 1.66
C LEU A 113 2.80 6.28 1.54
N LEU A 114 2.78 4.95 1.39
CA LEU A 114 3.98 4.12 1.33
C LEU A 114 4.55 3.92 -0.08
N GLY A 115 3.96 4.54 -1.05
CA GLY A 115 4.37 4.50 -2.43
C GLY A 115 3.15 4.61 -3.32
N GLY A 116 3.19 5.57 -4.22
CA GLY A 116 2.32 5.59 -5.36
C GLY A 116 2.59 4.37 -6.20
N ARG A 117 1.58 3.91 -6.89
CA ARG A 117 1.65 3.03 -8.02
C ARG A 117 2.98 3.27 -8.73
N GLN A 118 3.85 2.26 -8.72
CA GLN A 118 4.98 2.23 -9.64
C GLN A 118 4.33 2.24 -11.02
N GLY A 119 4.13 3.44 -11.51
CA GLY A 119 3.65 3.65 -12.86
C GLY A 119 4.64 2.93 -13.75
N GLY A 120 4.20 1.90 -14.43
CA GLY A 120 4.86 1.44 -15.61
C GLY A 120 5.00 2.64 -16.53
N ALA A 121 6.07 3.39 -16.38
CA ALA A 121 6.56 4.31 -17.37
C ALA A 121 7.25 3.48 -18.45
N GLY A 122 6.43 2.71 -19.15
CA GLY A 122 6.69 2.33 -20.50
C GLY A 122 6.18 3.42 -21.43
N ALA A 123 6.63 4.62 -21.24
CA ALA A 123 6.64 5.60 -22.29
C ALA A 123 7.98 5.43 -23.01
N GLU A 124 7.96 4.49 -23.93
CA GLU A 124 8.79 4.38 -25.09
C GLU A 124 8.83 5.74 -25.80
N SER A 125 9.78 6.58 -25.40
CA SER A 125 10.26 7.66 -26.26
C SER A 125 11.20 7.01 -27.27
N ALA A 126 10.65 6.57 -28.39
CA ALA A 126 11.39 6.26 -29.57
C ALA A 126 12.27 7.46 -29.94
N PRO A 127 13.59 7.32 -30.05
CA PRO A 127 14.40 8.38 -30.66
C PRO A 127 14.11 8.39 -32.15
N ALA A 128 13.66 9.53 -32.64
CA ALA A 128 13.53 9.84 -34.05
C ALA A 128 14.82 9.46 -34.77
N ARG A 129 14.70 8.52 -35.70
CA ARG A 129 15.70 8.24 -36.73
C ARG A 129 15.81 9.47 -37.62
N VAL A 130 16.89 10.18 -37.54
CA VAL A 130 17.36 10.99 -38.65
C VAL A 130 18.43 10.16 -39.36
N GLY A 131 18.15 9.86 -40.60
CA GLY A 131 19.06 9.12 -41.46
C GLY A 131 20.22 9.97 -41.91
N ALA A 132 21.37 9.32 -42.14
CA ALA A 132 22.20 9.50 -43.35
C ALA A 132 23.45 8.62 -43.30
N THR A 133 23.49 7.70 -44.24
CA THR A 133 24.59 7.32 -45.15
C THR A 133 25.97 6.94 -44.59
N ALA A 134 26.24 5.66 -44.86
CA ALA A 134 27.39 5.08 -45.58
C ALA A 134 28.83 5.25 -44.99
N ALA A 135 29.49 4.17 -44.69
CA ALA A 135 30.58 3.52 -45.41
C ALA A 135 31.43 2.65 -44.49
N ALA A 136 31.50 1.39 -44.85
CA ALA A 136 32.63 0.46 -44.92
C ALA A 136 33.74 0.53 -43.86
N ALA A 137 33.95 -0.56 -43.11
CA ALA A 137 35.12 -1.41 -43.13
C ALA A 137 35.25 -2.24 -41.83
N SER A 138 35.11 -3.54 -41.90
CA SER A 138 35.73 -4.49 -40.96
C SER A 138 37.22 -4.61 -41.32
N PRO A 139 38.15 -5.23 -40.57
CA PRO A 139 37.97 -6.25 -39.54
C PRO A 139 38.98 -6.22 -38.39
N LYS A 140 38.76 -7.17 -37.44
CA LYS A 140 39.78 -7.98 -36.76
C LYS A 140 40.14 -7.71 -35.31
N LYS A 141 39.84 -8.73 -34.57
CA LYS A 141 40.64 -9.55 -33.64
C LYS A 141 40.71 -9.21 -32.15
N GLU A 142 40.25 -10.23 -31.43
CA GLU A 142 40.85 -10.89 -30.26
C GLU A 142 41.20 -10.08 -29.01
N GLY A 143 40.57 -10.52 -27.91
CA GLY A 143 40.97 -10.25 -26.54
C GLY A 143 40.04 -10.99 -25.60
N LYS A 144 40.30 -12.28 -25.37
CA LYS A 144 39.85 -13.05 -24.20
C LYS A 144 40.59 -12.52 -23.00
N GLU A 145 39.86 -12.26 -21.94
CA GLU A 145 40.27 -12.32 -20.52
C GLU A 145 38.96 -12.16 -19.78
N GLY A 146 38.37 -13.13 -19.09
CA GLY A 146 38.98 -13.86 -18.01
C GLY A 146 38.55 -13.14 -16.72
N PHE A 147 37.24 -13.25 -16.34
CA PHE A 147 36.80 -12.86 -15.01
C PHE A 147 36.38 -14.15 -14.29
N GLU A 148 37.39 -14.91 -13.95
CA GLU A 148 37.38 -15.92 -12.89
C GLU A 148 38.11 -15.28 -11.73
N ASP A 149 37.39 -14.91 -10.69
CA ASP A 149 37.85 -15.01 -9.30
C ASP A 149 36.74 -14.55 -8.37
N PHE A 150 35.86 -15.48 -7.99
CA PHE A 150 35.12 -15.38 -6.76
C PHE A 150 35.74 -16.38 -5.79
N PRO A 151 36.23 -15.94 -4.63
CA PRO A 151 36.70 -16.90 -3.62
C PRO A 151 35.49 -17.63 -3.03
N GLU A 152 35.49 -18.92 -3.30
CA GLU A 152 34.79 -19.94 -2.54
C GLU A 152 35.43 -19.98 -1.15
N ALA A 153 34.73 -19.46 -0.13
CA ALA A 153 34.94 -19.85 1.27
C ALA A 153 34.02 -19.09 2.19
N LEU A 154 32.90 -19.68 2.56
CA LEU A 154 32.31 -19.58 3.89
C LEU A 154 31.34 -20.77 4.07
N ASP A 155 31.91 -21.96 4.03
CA ASP A 155 31.43 -23.07 4.85
C ASP A 155 31.93 -22.84 6.27
N SER A 156 31.01 -22.59 7.16
CA SER A 156 31.08 -22.84 8.61
C SER A 156 29.65 -22.76 9.10
N GLU A 157 28.96 -23.94 9.25
CA GLU A 157 28.91 -24.73 10.46
C GLU A 157 28.36 -23.94 11.66
N ASP A 158 27.26 -24.48 12.14
CA ASP A 158 26.75 -24.39 13.50
C ASP A 158 26.30 -23.00 14.00
N ASP A 159 25.03 -22.72 13.79
CA ASP A 159 24.31 -21.86 14.73
C ASP A 159 23.09 -22.64 15.28
N ASP A 160 23.41 -23.51 16.25
CA ASP A 160 22.46 -24.08 17.19
C ASP A 160 21.88 -22.92 18.02
N LEU A 161 20.73 -22.42 17.66
CA LEU A 161 19.93 -21.55 18.52
C LEU A 161 18.97 -22.42 19.32
N PRO A 162 19.13 -22.51 20.64
CA PRO A 162 18.17 -23.19 21.50
C PRO A 162 16.94 -22.29 21.72
N PHE A 163 15.78 -22.82 21.39
CA PHE A 163 14.49 -22.32 21.85
C PHE A 163 14.02 -23.13 23.04
#